data_017a015949a3ea4988714ae4044e33cc
#
_entry.id   017a015949a3ea4988714ae4044e33cc
#
_cell.length_a   1.000
_cell.length_b   1.000
_cell.length_c   1.000
_cell.angle_alpha   90.00
_cell.angle_beta   90.00
_cell.angle_gamma   90.00
#
_symmetry.space_group_name_H-M   'P 1'
#
loop_
_entity.id
_entity.type
_entity.pdbx_description
1 polymer ?
#
loop_
_entity_poly.entity_id
_entity_poly.type
_entity_poly.pdbx_seq_one_letter_code
_entity_poly.pdbx_strand_id
1 'polypeptide(L)'
;MWGPPGVAGGPRERTMTNRAPALFVGHGSPMNAIEDTPSARGWAEIAQRFEKPNAIVMVSAHWVTEGVKVTSNAHPRTIHDFGRGFPQALFDVQYPAPGDPDLARALVEKLTAFGAELDDTWGLDHGTWSVVKHMYPDADVPIVQVSLDIRRPASEHYAIAHALADLREDNILVIGSGNIVHNLPAFFRAPSPDPQAWVATYDELIVSGVANDHTKVVNYTAQPDAAIAAPDWEHFTPVIYALGARHDGETPYFFNRHYYPGISMTAFAYGLPQ
;
A
#
# COMPACT_ATOMS: atom_id res chain seq x y z
N MET A 1 30.88 54.33 24.93
CA MET A 1 31.15 52.88 24.81
C MET A 1 30.00 52.28 24.00
N TRP A 2 30.30 51.91 22.77
CA TRP A 2 29.33 51.26 21.85
C TRP A 2 29.52 49.75 21.99
N GLY A 3 28.39 49.04 22.27
CA GLY A 3 28.37 47.57 22.21
C GLY A 3 28.21 47.08 20.80
N PRO A 4 28.69 45.84 20.47
CA PRO A 4 28.64 45.30 19.12
C PRO A 4 27.23 44.92 18.69
N PRO A 5 26.89 45.00 17.38
CA PRO A 5 25.59 44.63 16.85
C PRO A 5 25.39 43.10 16.92
N GLY A 6 24.17 42.70 17.25
CA GLY A 6 23.77 41.31 17.34
C GLY A 6 23.93 40.55 16.02
N VAL A 7 24.44 39.34 16.14
CA VAL A 7 24.61 38.37 15.05
C VAL A 7 23.23 37.99 14.53
N ALA A 8 22.95 38.34 13.27
CA ALA A 8 21.78 37.85 12.55
C ALA A 8 21.85 36.31 12.46
N GLY A 9 20.84 35.64 12.98
CA GLY A 9 20.72 34.20 12.81
C GLY A 9 20.68 33.83 11.34
N GLY A 10 21.67 33.05 10.89
CA GLY A 10 21.68 32.45 9.57
C GLY A 10 20.44 31.57 9.34
N PRO A 11 20.14 31.23 8.09
CA PRO A 11 19.01 30.36 7.78
C PRO A 11 19.17 29.04 8.55
N ARG A 12 18.14 28.67 9.32
CA ARG A 12 18.07 27.37 9.96
C ARG A 12 18.19 26.34 8.83
N GLU A 13 19.25 25.53 8.84
CA GLU A 13 19.30 24.32 8.05
C GLU A 13 17.98 23.57 8.27
N ARG A 14 17.22 23.36 7.19
CA ARG A 14 16.11 22.42 7.20
C ARG A 14 16.73 21.07 7.56
N THR A 15 16.55 20.65 8.79
CA THR A 15 16.72 19.25 9.17
C THR A 15 15.94 18.43 8.17
N MET A 16 16.57 17.44 7.56
CA MET A 16 15.93 16.45 6.69
C MET A 16 14.64 16.03 7.38
N THR A 17 13.51 16.40 6.79
CA THR A 17 12.21 16.01 7.32
C THR A 17 12.16 14.50 7.26
N ASN A 18 11.88 13.88 8.38
CA ASN A 18 11.79 12.42 8.53
C ASN A 18 10.45 11.92 7.93
N ARG A 19 10.29 12.19 6.63
CA ARG A 19 9.09 11.85 5.89
C ARG A 19 9.04 10.36 5.63
N ALA A 20 7.94 9.70 6.03
CA ALA A 20 7.71 8.32 5.68
C ALA A 20 7.56 8.12 4.16
N PRO A 21 7.96 6.98 3.60
CA PRO A 21 7.72 6.67 2.20
C PRO A 21 6.23 6.44 1.90
N ALA A 22 5.87 6.40 0.59
CA ALA A 22 4.64 5.79 0.12
C ALA A 22 4.99 4.46 -0.55
N LEU A 23 4.33 3.37 -0.17
CA LEU A 23 4.61 2.03 -0.67
C LEU A 23 3.43 1.46 -1.46
N PHE A 24 3.74 0.73 -2.52
CA PHE A 24 2.86 -0.28 -3.07
C PHE A 24 3.51 -1.66 -2.89
N VAL A 25 2.71 -2.64 -2.47
CA VAL A 25 3.18 -4.02 -2.30
C VAL A 25 2.26 -4.98 -3.04
N GLY A 26 2.86 -5.84 -3.88
CA GLY A 26 2.18 -7.02 -4.41
C GLY A 26 2.07 -8.05 -3.28
N HIS A 27 0.87 -8.22 -2.68
CA HIS A 27 0.73 -9.13 -1.53
C HIS A 27 0.60 -10.60 -1.94
N GLY A 28 -0.01 -10.88 -3.10
CA GLY A 28 -0.15 -12.24 -3.64
C GLY A 28 -0.89 -13.19 -2.70
N SER A 29 -0.33 -14.39 -2.47
CA SER A 29 -0.96 -15.40 -1.64
C SER A 29 -0.83 -15.07 -0.14
N PRO A 30 -1.87 -15.31 0.70
CA PRO A 30 -1.76 -15.22 2.15
C PRO A 30 -0.72 -16.18 2.76
N MET A 31 -0.30 -17.21 2.01
CA MET A 31 0.78 -18.13 2.41
C MET A 31 2.11 -17.42 2.65
N ASN A 32 2.32 -16.26 2.01
CA ASN A 32 3.49 -15.43 2.27
C ASN A 32 3.65 -15.06 3.76
N ALA A 33 2.56 -15.08 4.53
CA ALA A 33 2.62 -14.80 5.98
C ALA A 33 3.34 -15.87 6.81
N ILE A 34 3.38 -17.12 6.33
CA ILE A 34 3.94 -18.27 7.07
C ILE A 34 5.06 -18.99 6.31
N GLU A 35 5.31 -18.64 5.07
CA GLU A 35 6.37 -19.19 4.24
C GLU A 35 7.53 -18.20 4.09
N ASP A 36 8.76 -18.74 4.00
CA ASP A 36 9.94 -17.93 3.67
C ASP A 36 10.03 -17.71 2.16
N THR A 37 9.34 -16.68 1.69
CA THR A 37 9.29 -16.35 0.26
C THR A 37 10.18 -15.15 -0.07
N PRO A 38 10.60 -14.97 -1.35
CA PRO A 38 11.28 -13.77 -1.78
C PRO A 38 10.49 -12.49 -1.47
N SER A 39 9.14 -12.53 -1.61
CA SER A 39 8.27 -11.39 -1.29
C SER A 39 8.32 -11.02 0.19
N ALA A 40 8.19 -12.00 1.07
CA ALA A 40 8.24 -11.81 2.52
C ALA A 40 9.57 -11.18 2.97
N ARG A 41 10.69 -11.68 2.42
CA ARG A 41 12.02 -11.11 2.67
C ARG A 41 12.12 -9.67 2.17
N GLY A 42 11.65 -9.37 0.96
CA GLY A 42 11.68 -8.02 0.39
C GLY A 42 10.83 -7.02 1.20
N TRP A 43 9.71 -7.45 1.79
CA TRP A 43 8.93 -6.59 2.71
C TRP A 43 9.67 -6.32 4.01
N ALA A 44 10.36 -7.31 4.58
CA ALA A 44 11.19 -7.11 5.76
C ALA A 44 12.38 -6.19 5.47
N GLU A 45 13.03 -6.35 4.32
CA GLU A 45 14.17 -5.54 3.89
C GLU A 45 13.79 -4.09 3.61
N ILE A 46 12.67 -3.83 2.92
CA ILE A 46 12.25 -2.46 2.62
C ILE A 46 11.93 -1.68 3.89
N ALA A 47 11.35 -2.32 4.92
CA ALA A 47 11.05 -1.69 6.20
C ALA A 47 12.29 -1.23 6.97
N GLN A 48 13.46 -1.79 6.67
CA GLN A 48 14.74 -1.42 7.29
C GLN A 48 15.40 -0.20 6.61
N ARG A 49 14.85 0.29 5.49
CA ARG A 49 15.44 1.39 4.72
C ARG A 49 14.96 2.78 5.13
N PHE A 50 14.03 2.86 6.06
CA PHE A 50 13.48 4.11 6.58
C PHE A 50 13.16 3.96 8.06
N GLU A 51 12.94 5.06 8.74
CA GLU A 51 12.61 5.04 10.15
C GLU A 51 11.24 4.38 10.41
N LYS A 52 11.12 3.71 11.55
CA LYS A 52 9.85 3.11 11.97
C LYS A 52 8.76 4.18 12.01
N PRO A 53 7.64 3.98 11.31
CA PRO A 53 6.59 4.99 11.24
C PRO A 53 5.82 5.10 12.55
N ASN A 54 5.23 6.27 12.78
CA ASN A 54 4.33 6.51 13.91
C ASN A 54 3.02 5.73 13.77
N ALA A 55 2.55 5.55 12.53
CA ALA A 55 1.38 4.75 12.18
C ALA A 55 1.44 4.34 10.70
N ILE A 56 0.58 3.40 10.31
CA ILE A 56 0.38 2.96 8.92
C ILE A 56 -1.05 3.30 8.50
N VAL A 57 -1.19 3.99 7.37
CA VAL A 57 -2.45 4.07 6.63
C VAL A 57 -2.38 3.04 5.50
N MET A 58 -3.22 2.01 5.61
CA MET A 58 -3.26 0.89 4.68
C MET A 58 -4.49 0.96 3.78
N VAL A 59 -4.28 0.75 2.48
CA VAL A 59 -5.36 0.56 1.50
C VAL A 59 -5.21 -0.82 0.90
N SER A 60 -6.06 -1.75 1.34
CA SER A 60 -6.04 -3.15 0.91
C SER A 60 -7.07 -3.42 -0.17
N ALA A 61 -6.71 -4.24 -1.16
CA ALA A 61 -7.62 -4.76 -2.17
C ALA A 61 -8.82 -5.52 -1.58
N HIS A 62 -8.71 -6.00 -0.34
CA HIS A 62 -9.69 -6.85 0.31
C HIS A 62 -10.78 -6.10 1.05
N TRP A 63 -10.67 -4.79 1.18
CA TRP A 63 -11.71 -3.99 1.81
C TRP A 63 -12.39 -3.04 0.83
N VAL A 64 -13.44 -3.54 0.22
CA VAL A 64 -14.27 -2.82 -0.74
C VAL A 64 -15.62 -2.47 -0.10
N THR A 65 -16.03 -1.22 -0.20
CA THR A 65 -17.26 -0.70 0.42
C THR A 65 -18.04 0.21 -0.53
N GLU A 66 -19.28 0.51 -0.17
CA GLU A 66 -20.01 1.64 -0.76
C GLU A 66 -19.71 2.90 0.07
N GLY A 67 -19.00 3.87 -0.51
CA GLY A 67 -18.43 5.01 0.19
C GLY A 67 -17.05 4.73 0.77
N VAL A 68 -16.33 5.78 1.11
CA VAL A 68 -15.02 5.68 1.75
C VAL A 68 -15.21 5.39 3.24
N LYS A 69 -14.62 4.31 3.73
CA LYS A 69 -14.64 3.94 5.15
C LYS A 69 -13.22 3.97 5.73
N VAL A 70 -13.12 4.30 7.01
CA VAL A 70 -11.87 4.37 7.76
C VAL A 70 -12.02 3.55 9.03
N THR A 71 -11.13 2.55 9.25
CA THR A 71 -11.20 1.74 10.47
C THR A 71 -10.91 2.57 11.71
N SER A 72 -11.75 2.43 12.75
CA SER A 72 -11.66 3.24 13.99
C SER A 72 -11.54 2.41 15.27
N ASN A 73 -11.46 1.09 15.17
CA ASN A 73 -11.30 0.20 16.32
C ASN A 73 -9.87 0.32 16.87
N ALA A 74 -9.72 0.54 18.19
CA ALA A 74 -8.41 0.61 18.85
C ALA A 74 -7.68 -0.76 18.89
N HIS A 75 -8.41 -1.86 18.76
CA HIS A 75 -7.88 -3.23 18.75
C HIS A 75 -8.51 -4.03 17.61
N PRO A 76 -8.11 -3.74 16.34
CA PRO A 76 -8.68 -4.40 15.18
C PRO A 76 -8.33 -5.89 15.21
N ARG A 77 -9.32 -6.75 14.93
CA ARG A 77 -9.10 -8.19 14.83
C ARG A 77 -8.33 -8.56 13.57
N THR A 78 -7.57 -9.64 13.61
CA THR A 78 -7.02 -10.29 12.41
C THR A 78 -8.15 -10.96 11.63
N ILE A 79 -8.34 -10.62 10.35
CA ILE A 79 -9.37 -11.20 9.49
C ILE A 79 -8.74 -12.24 8.56
N HIS A 80 -9.29 -13.45 8.53
CA HIS A 80 -8.92 -14.52 7.61
C HIS A 80 -9.92 -14.58 6.46
N ASP A 81 -9.77 -13.62 5.53
CA ASP A 81 -10.71 -13.36 4.42
C ASP A 81 -10.38 -14.19 3.15
N PHE A 82 -9.85 -15.39 3.34
CA PHE A 82 -9.51 -16.33 2.28
C PHE A 82 -10.23 -17.69 2.47
N GLY A 83 -10.26 -18.49 1.39
CA GLY A 83 -10.99 -19.76 1.36
C GLY A 83 -10.40 -20.82 2.32
N ARG A 84 -11.21 -21.87 2.59
CA ARG A 84 -10.89 -22.96 3.54
C ARG A 84 -9.80 -23.93 3.03
N GLY A 85 -9.28 -23.76 1.83
CA GLY A 85 -8.27 -24.65 1.24
C GLY A 85 -6.83 -24.48 1.75
N PHE A 86 -6.61 -23.51 2.65
CA PHE A 86 -5.31 -23.23 3.24
C PHE A 86 -5.04 -24.06 4.50
N PRO A 87 -3.74 -24.26 4.89
CA PRO A 87 -3.39 -25.02 6.08
C PRO A 87 -3.85 -24.31 7.37
N GLN A 88 -4.13 -25.10 8.41
CA GLN A 88 -4.57 -24.58 9.72
C GLN A 88 -3.61 -23.54 10.29
N ALA A 89 -2.30 -23.74 10.12
CA ALA A 89 -1.27 -22.81 10.58
C ALA A 89 -1.47 -21.37 10.07
N LEU A 90 -2.09 -21.18 8.89
CA LEU A 90 -2.40 -19.86 8.37
C LEU A 90 -3.62 -19.23 9.10
N PHE A 91 -4.63 -20.04 9.45
CA PHE A 91 -5.77 -19.60 10.24
C PHE A 91 -5.43 -19.30 11.70
N ASP A 92 -4.34 -19.89 12.21
CA ASP A 92 -3.85 -19.66 13.56
C ASP A 92 -3.04 -18.36 13.69
N VAL A 93 -2.66 -17.73 12.57
CA VAL A 93 -1.94 -16.45 12.61
C VAL A 93 -2.79 -15.38 13.26
N GLN A 94 -2.23 -14.71 14.25
CA GLN A 94 -2.77 -13.48 14.83
C GLN A 94 -1.73 -12.37 14.68
N TYR A 95 -2.19 -11.20 14.26
CA TYR A 95 -1.36 -10.00 14.17
C TYR A 95 -2.04 -8.88 14.96
N PRO A 96 -1.78 -8.77 16.27
CA PRO A 96 -2.53 -7.90 17.19
C PRO A 96 -2.01 -6.45 17.20
N ALA A 97 -1.71 -5.89 16.02
CA ALA A 97 -1.32 -4.49 15.93
C ALA A 97 -2.47 -3.59 16.43
N PRO A 98 -2.17 -2.51 17.17
CA PRO A 98 -3.19 -1.56 17.58
C PRO A 98 -3.76 -0.81 16.39
N GLY A 99 -5.00 -0.32 16.51
CA GLY A 99 -5.51 0.75 15.68
C GLY A 99 -5.22 2.12 16.27
N ASP A 100 -5.59 3.17 15.54
CA ASP A 100 -5.45 4.54 15.99
C ASP A 100 -6.76 5.32 15.74
N PRO A 101 -7.67 5.37 16.74
CA PRO A 101 -8.94 6.09 16.59
C PRO A 101 -8.79 7.61 16.42
N ASP A 102 -7.70 8.21 16.89
CA ASP A 102 -7.45 9.64 16.71
C ASP A 102 -7.03 9.93 15.26
N LEU A 103 -6.11 9.14 14.72
CA LEU A 103 -5.75 9.19 13.32
C LEU A 103 -6.97 8.89 12.41
N ALA A 104 -7.81 7.93 12.80
CA ALA A 104 -9.02 7.60 12.03
C ALA A 104 -9.97 8.81 11.93
N ARG A 105 -10.19 9.55 13.02
CA ARG A 105 -10.98 10.78 13.01
C ARG A 105 -10.35 11.87 12.14
N ALA A 106 -9.04 12.07 12.25
CA ALA A 106 -8.31 13.01 11.41
C ALA A 106 -8.39 12.65 9.91
N LEU A 107 -8.36 11.36 9.57
CA LEU A 107 -8.54 10.88 8.20
C LEU A 107 -9.95 11.14 7.68
N VAL A 108 -10.99 10.91 8.47
CA VAL A 108 -12.38 11.22 8.08
C VAL A 108 -12.55 12.72 7.84
N GLU A 109 -12.00 13.57 8.69
CA GLU A 109 -12.00 15.02 8.50
C GLU A 109 -11.27 15.41 7.21
N LYS A 110 -10.05 14.89 6.99
CA LYS A 110 -9.24 15.11 5.80
C LYS A 110 -9.95 14.66 4.52
N LEU A 111 -10.68 13.57 4.57
CA LEU A 111 -11.40 12.97 3.44
C LEU A 111 -12.89 13.35 3.38
N THR A 112 -13.30 14.42 4.08
CA THR A 112 -14.70 14.89 4.10
C THR A 112 -15.27 15.16 2.70
N ALA A 113 -14.46 15.72 1.79
CA ALA A 113 -14.86 15.95 0.39
C ALA A 113 -15.23 14.66 -0.36
N PHE A 114 -14.78 13.52 0.11
CA PHE A 114 -15.06 12.20 -0.44
C PHE A 114 -16.13 11.43 0.34
N GLY A 115 -16.72 12.05 1.36
CA GLY A 115 -17.76 11.44 2.18
C GLY A 115 -17.26 10.29 3.04
N ALA A 116 -16.01 10.40 3.55
CA ALA A 116 -15.43 9.38 4.41
C ALA A 116 -16.18 9.25 5.74
N GLU A 117 -16.32 8.01 6.23
CA GLU A 117 -16.98 7.69 7.50
C GLU A 117 -16.15 6.67 8.30
N LEU A 118 -16.29 6.70 9.62
CA LEU A 118 -15.66 5.71 10.49
C LEU A 118 -16.36 4.35 10.36
N ASP A 119 -15.54 3.28 10.47
CA ASP A 119 -16.01 1.89 10.58
C ASP A 119 -15.27 1.21 11.75
N ASP A 120 -16.02 0.71 12.72
CA ASP A 120 -15.47 0.00 13.88
C ASP A 120 -15.61 -1.54 13.78
N THR A 121 -16.13 -2.02 12.65
CA THR A 121 -16.45 -3.44 12.42
C THR A 121 -15.37 -4.18 11.65
N TRP A 122 -14.70 -3.50 10.69
CA TRP A 122 -13.61 -4.11 9.94
C TRP A 122 -12.36 -4.28 10.80
N GLY A 123 -11.58 -5.29 10.49
CA GLY A 123 -10.28 -5.55 11.14
C GLY A 123 -9.13 -5.44 10.15
N LEU A 124 -8.02 -6.13 10.41
CA LEU A 124 -6.89 -6.24 9.51
C LEU A 124 -7.11 -7.48 8.61
N ASP A 125 -7.33 -7.27 7.32
CA ASP A 125 -7.46 -8.34 6.32
C ASP A 125 -6.10 -8.91 5.92
N HIS A 126 -6.08 -10.03 5.15
CA HIS A 126 -4.82 -10.67 4.83
C HIS A 126 -3.93 -9.84 3.90
N GLY A 127 -4.46 -8.99 3.05
CA GLY A 127 -3.66 -8.03 2.27
C GLY A 127 -2.90 -7.06 3.16
N THR A 128 -3.39 -6.82 4.38
CA THR A 128 -2.74 -6.01 5.41
C THR A 128 -1.79 -6.84 6.26
N TRP A 129 -2.33 -7.77 7.07
CA TRP A 129 -1.51 -8.42 8.11
C TRP A 129 -0.44 -9.36 7.56
N SER A 130 -0.65 -10.00 6.41
CA SER A 130 0.36 -10.89 5.83
C SER A 130 1.63 -10.16 5.39
N VAL A 131 1.50 -8.88 5.04
CA VAL A 131 2.61 -7.99 4.64
C VAL A 131 3.25 -7.37 5.88
N VAL A 132 2.45 -6.66 6.70
CA VAL A 132 2.99 -5.87 7.82
C VAL A 132 3.61 -6.73 8.91
N LYS A 133 3.20 -7.98 9.04
CA LYS A 133 3.82 -8.97 9.94
C LYS A 133 5.32 -9.18 9.64
N HIS A 134 5.75 -9.07 8.39
CA HIS A 134 7.16 -9.16 8.01
C HIS A 134 7.88 -7.83 8.16
N MET A 135 7.19 -6.71 7.95
CA MET A 135 7.76 -5.38 8.12
C MET A 135 7.95 -5.02 9.59
N TYR A 136 6.96 -5.36 10.43
CA TYR A 136 6.93 -5.01 11.87
C TYR A 136 6.44 -6.22 12.69
N PRO A 137 7.31 -7.21 12.92
CA PRO A 137 6.92 -8.49 13.56
C PRO A 137 6.43 -8.34 14.99
N ASP A 138 6.81 -7.27 15.68
CA ASP A 138 6.39 -6.98 17.07
C ASP A 138 4.95 -6.48 17.17
N ALA A 139 4.27 -6.22 16.02
CA ALA A 139 2.89 -5.73 15.93
C ALA A 139 2.62 -4.47 16.78
N ASP A 140 3.59 -3.56 16.85
CA ASP A 140 3.57 -2.38 17.73
C ASP A 140 3.41 -1.05 16.97
N VAL A 141 3.24 -1.09 15.65
CA VAL A 141 2.91 0.07 14.83
C VAL A 141 1.39 0.12 14.64
N PRO A 142 0.71 1.23 15.00
CA PRO A 142 -0.72 1.38 14.80
C PRO A 142 -1.10 1.33 13.31
N ILE A 143 -2.23 0.68 13.00
CA ILE A 143 -2.73 0.54 11.62
C ILE A 143 -4.16 1.05 11.51
N VAL A 144 -4.37 1.95 10.57
CA VAL A 144 -5.70 2.41 10.14
C VAL A 144 -5.86 2.05 8.66
N GLN A 145 -6.97 1.39 8.32
CA GLN A 145 -7.27 1.09 6.92
C GLN A 145 -8.25 2.10 6.34
N VAL A 146 -8.07 2.40 5.04
CA VAL A 146 -9.01 3.16 4.22
C VAL A 146 -9.53 2.23 3.14
N SER A 147 -10.87 2.11 3.03
CA SER A 147 -11.49 1.21 2.06
C SER A 147 -11.43 1.73 0.63
N LEU A 148 -11.61 0.81 -0.32
CA LEU A 148 -11.87 1.12 -1.72
C LEU A 148 -13.38 1.35 -1.92
N ASP A 149 -13.78 2.53 -2.41
CA ASP A 149 -15.18 2.82 -2.74
C ASP A 149 -15.52 2.29 -4.14
N ILE A 150 -16.33 1.21 -4.20
CA ILE A 150 -16.74 0.55 -5.46
C ILE A 150 -17.41 1.50 -6.48
N ARG A 151 -17.94 2.63 -6.02
CA ARG A 151 -18.67 3.58 -6.88
C ARG A 151 -17.76 4.59 -7.58
N ARG A 152 -16.44 4.59 -7.25
CA ARG A 152 -15.51 5.60 -7.74
C ARG A 152 -14.62 5.07 -8.86
N PRO A 153 -14.38 5.87 -9.91
CA PRO A 153 -13.39 5.55 -10.92
C PRO A 153 -11.97 5.73 -10.37
N ALA A 154 -10.99 5.17 -11.08
CA ALA A 154 -9.58 5.24 -10.75
C ALA A 154 -9.06 6.68 -10.50
N SER A 155 -9.57 7.67 -11.25
CA SER A 155 -9.19 9.08 -11.08
C SER A 155 -9.63 9.68 -9.74
N GLU A 156 -10.75 9.23 -9.18
CA GLU A 156 -11.20 9.66 -7.86
C GLU A 156 -10.42 8.94 -6.74
N HIS A 157 -10.08 7.66 -6.92
CA HIS A 157 -9.13 6.98 -6.03
C HIS A 157 -7.78 7.67 -6.01
N TYR A 158 -7.30 8.17 -7.16
CA TYR A 158 -6.08 8.97 -7.21
C TYR A 158 -6.21 10.29 -6.42
N ALA A 159 -7.37 10.97 -6.51
CA ALA A 159 -7.61 12.20 -5.75
C ALA A 159 -7.68 11.94 -4.23
N ILE A 160 -8.30 10.83 -3.79
CA ILE A 160 -8.28 10.39 -2.38
C ILE A 160 -6.83 10.14 -1.94
N ALA A 161 -6.07 9.41 -2.72
CA ALA A 161 -4.67 9.10 -2.41
C ALA A 161 -3.81 10.37 -2.30
N HIS A 162 -4.02 11.34 -3.18
CA HIS A 162 -3.33 12.63 -3.14
C HIS A 162 -3.65 13.42 -1.86
N ALA A 163 -4.88 13.33 -1.35
CA ALA A 163 -5.25 13.92 -0.07
C ALA A 163 -4.55 13.26 1.13
N LEU A 164 -3.99 12.06 0.97
CA LEU A 164 -3.23 11.37 2.02
C LEU A 164 -1.72 11.68 2.01
N ALA A 165 -1.22 12.38 0.98
CA ALA A 165 0.23 12.54 0.76
C ALA A 165 0.94 13.27 1.92
N ASP A 166 0.34 14.30 2.50
CA ASP A 166 0.93 15.10 3.60
C ASP A 166 0.99 14.36 4.94
N LEU A 167 0.26 13.26 5.12
CA LEU A 167 0.42 12.39 6.31
C LEU A 167 1.86 11.87 6.46
N ARG A 168 2.56 11.75 5.36
CA ARG A 168 3.94 11.29 5.31
C ARG A 168 4.92 12.26 6.01
N GLU A 169 4.57 13.56 6.07
CA GLU A 169 5.36 14.57 6.81
C GLU A 169 5.32 14.31 8.34
N ASP A 170 4.28 13.64 8.83
CA ASP A 170 4.13 13.25 10.23
C ASP A 170 4.66 11.83 10.51
N ASN A 171 5.52 11.31 9.62
CA ASN A 171 6.05 9.96 9.67
C ASN A 171 4.95 8.88 9.68
N ILE A 172 3.85 9.09 8.95
CA ILE A 172 2.79 8.10 8.73
C ILE A 172 3.04 7.43 7.39
N LEU A 173 3.22 6.11 7.42
CA LEU A 173 3.48 5.29 6.24
C LEU A 173 2.18 5.01 5.49
N VAL A 174 2.10 5.39 4.21
CA VAL A 174 0.97 5.08 3.35
C VAL A 174 1.31 3.84 2.52
N ILE A 175 0.52 2.79 2.63
CA ILE A 175 0.72 1.52 1.89
C ILE A 175 -0.53 1.18 1.08
N GLY A 176 -0.36 0.97 -0.23
CA GLY A 176 -1.32 0.28 -1.07
C GLY A 176 -0.94 -1.21 -1.17
N SER A 177 -1.85 -2.10 -0.85
CA SER A 177 -1.65 -3.56 -0.90
C SER A 177 -2.61 -4.21 -1.89
N GLY A 178 -2.05 -4.74 -2.98
CA GLY A 178 -2.79 -5.34 -4.09
C GLY A 178 -1.86 -6.10 -5.01
N ASN A 179 -2.13 -6.11 -6.32
CA ASN A 179 -1.24 -6.67 -7.33
C ASN A 179 -1.41 -5.93 -8.67
N ILE A 180 -0.32 -5.62 -9.35
CA ILE A 180 -0.35 -5.02 -10.70
C ILE A 180 -1.01 -5.97 -11.69
N VAL A 181 -0.66 -7.26 -11.61
CA VAL A 181 -1.31 -8.33 -12.34
C VAL A 181 -1.93 -9.30 -11.34
N HIS A 182 -3.24 -9.54 -11.47
CA HIS A 182 -3.99 -10.43 -10.60
C HIS A 182 -5.07 -11.18 -11.41
N ASN A 183 -4.74 -12.38 -11.86
CA ASN A 183 -5.67 -13.26 -12.60
C ASN A 183 -5.65 -14.66 -12.00
N LEU A 184 -6.46 -14.87 -10.96
CA LEU A 184 -6.57 -16.19 -10.30
C LEU A 184 -7.03 -17.32 -11.25
N PRO A 185 -8.00 -17.11 -12.17
CA PRO A 185 -8.29 -18.11 -13.19
C PRO A 185 -7.09 -18.54 -14.02
N ALA A 186 -6.22 -17.60 -14.41
CA ALA A 186 -4.99 -17.92 -15.13
C ALA A 186 -3.98 -18.64 -14.23
N PHE A 187 -3.88 -18.24 -12.95
CA PHE A 187 -3.03 -18.91 -11.97
C PHE A 187 -3.41 -20.38 -11.79
N PHE A 188 -4.67 -20.67 -11.49
CA PHE A 188 -5.13 -22.05 -11.20
C PHE A 188 -5.20 -22.96 -12.42
N ARG A 189 -5.26 -22.40 -13.65
CA ARG A 189 -5.31 -23.18 -14.90
C ARG A 189 -3.96 -23.25 -15.58
N ALA A 190 -2.91 -22.66 -15.03
CA ALA A 190 -1.59 -22.67 -15.64
C ALA A 190 -1.05 -24.10 -15.79
N PRO A 191 -0.55 -24.48 -16.96
CA PRO A 191 -0.01 -25.83 -17.20
C PRO A 191 1.37 -26.04 -16.57
N SER A 192 2.05 -24.96 -16.18
CA SER A 192 3.37 -24.97 -15.53
C SER A 192 3.43 -23.83 -14.49
N PRO A 193 4.42 -23.86 -13.58
CA PRO A 193 4.65 -22.77 -12.64
C PRO A 193 5.24 -21.51 -13.30
N ASP A 194 5.63 -21.58 -14.57
CA ASP A 194 6.23 -20.44 -15.27
C ASP A 194 5.16 -19.40 -15.61
N PRO A 195 5.45 -18.10 -15.42
CA PRO A 195 4.50 -17.05 -15.76
C PRO A 195 4.29 -16.94 -17.26
N GLN A 196 3.07 -16.65 -17.68
CA GLN A 196 2.78 -16.31 -19.06
C GLN A 196 3.45 -14.99 -19.46
N ALA A 197 3.88 -14.86 -20.71
CA ALA A 197 4.61 -13.68 -21.20
C ALA A 197 3.85 -12.35 -20.98
N TRP A 198 2.52 -12.36 -21.11
CA TRP A 198 1.68 -11.16 -20.90
C TRP A 198 1.74 -10.63 -19.46
N VAL A 199 2.04 -11.49 -18.45
CA VAL A 199 2.20 -11.06 -17.04
C VAL A 199 3.34 -10.05 -16.94
N ALA A 200 4.52 -10.41 -17.42
CA ALA A 200 5.67 -9.52 -17.40
C ALA A 200 5.47 -8.31 -18.32
N THR A 201 4.85 -8.48 -19.48
CA THR A 201 4.60 -7.39 -20.44
C THR A 201 3.70 -6.31 -19.82
N TYR A 202 2.61 -6.70 -19.17
CA TYR A 202 1.71 -5.74 -18.52
C TYR A 202 2.35 -5.10 -17.30
N ASP A 203 3.04 -5.90 -16.48
CA ASP A 203 3.77 -5.36 -15.31
C ASP A 203 4.79 -4.29 -15.72
N GLU A 204 5.62 -4.56 -16.74
CA GLU A 204 6.60 -3.58 -17.25
C GLU A 204 5.94 -2.31 -17.81
N LEU A 205 4.78 -2.44 -18.45
CA LEU A 205 4.03 -1.29 -18.92
C LEU A 205 3.59 -0.39 -17.75
N ILE A 206 3.06 -0.99 -16.69
CA ILE A 206 2.65 -0.25 -15.49
C ILE A 206 3.86 0.30 -14.73
N VAL A 207 4.94 -0.46 -14.57
CA VAL A 207 6.21 -0.02 -13.98
C VAL A 207 6.76 1.21 -14.72
N SER A 208 6.74 1.19 -16.05
CA SER A 208 7.10 2.34 -16.86
C SER A 208 6.17 3.54 -16.64
N GLY A 209 4.87 3.28 -16.47
CA GLY A 209 3.89 4.31 -16.12
C GLY A 209 4.15 4.93 -14.75
N VAL A 210 4.40 4.11 -13.73
CA VAL A 210 4.76 4.53 -12.37
C VAL A 210 6.00 5.41 -12.38
N ALA A 211 6.99 5.10 -13.22
CA ALA A 211 8.24 5.86 -13.29
C ALA A 211 8.13 7.16 -14.10
N ASN A 212 7.33 7.19 -15.18
CA ASN A 212 7.44 8.24 -16.19
C ASN A 212 6.12 8.87 -16.65
N ASP A 213 4.98 8.17 -16.49
CA ASP A 213 3.69 8.62 -17.02
C ASP A 213 2.52 8.09 -16.18
N HIS A 214 2.21 8.80 -15.13
CA HIS A 214 1.18 8.42 -14.16
C HIS A 214 -0.22 8.31 -14.79
N THR A 215 -0.46 9.01 -15.91
CA THR A 215 -1.76 8.94 -16.61
C THR A 215 -2.03 7.54 -17.14
N LYS A 216 -0.98 6.80 -17.54
CA LYS A 216 -1.11 5.39 -17.94
C LYS A 216 -1.57 4.49 -16.81
N VAL A 217 -1.08 4.75 -15.60
CA VAL A 217 -1.46 3.98 -14.41
C VAL A 217 -2.89 4.27 -14.00
N VAL A 218 -3.29 5.54 -13.96
CA VAL A 218 -4.68 5.94 -13.64
C VAL A 218 -5.66 5.42 -14.71
N ASN A 219 -5.24 5.42 -15.99
CA ASN A 219 -6.03 4.88 -17.10
C ASN A 219 -5.64 3.43 -17.45
N TYR A 220 -5.31 2.62 -16.44
CA TYR A 220 -4.82 1.26 -16.63
C TYR A 220 -5.74 0.36 -17.46
N THR A 221 -7.06 0.56 -17.35
CA THR A 221 -8.07 -0.22 -18.12
C THR A 221 -8.01 0.02 -19.61
N ALA A 222 -7.43 1.14 -20.07
CA ALA A 222 -7.22 1.45 -21.47
C ALA A 222 -5.89 0.87 -22.03
N GLN A 223 -5.06 0.27 -21.16
CA GLN A 223 -3.79 -0.30 -21.59
C GLN A 223 -3.99 -1.66 -22.27
N PRO A 224 -3.09 -2.05 -23.20
CA PRO A 224 -3.09 -3.39 -23.77
C PRO A 224 -3.08 -4.46 -22.68
N ASP A 225 -3.81 -5.55 -22.88
CA ASP A 225 -3.92 -6.69 -21.98
C ASP A 225 -4.53 -6.41 -20.58
N ALA A 226 -5.03 -5.19 -20.31
CA ALA A 226 -5.63 -4.84 -19.02
C ALA A 226 -6.74 -5.81 -18.59
N ALA A 227 -7.61 -6.21 -19.52
CA ALA A 227 -8.73 -7.11 -19.22
C ALA A 227 -8.29 -8.51 -18.78
N ILE A 228 -7.10 -8.96 -19.19
CA ILE A 228 -6.55 -10.26 -18.74
C ILE A 228 -5.62 -10.07 -17.53
N ALA A 229 -4.90 -8.96 -17.46
CA ALA A 229 -3.91 -8.74 -16.42
C ALA A 229 -4.53 -8.26 -15.10
N ALA A 230 -5.52 -7.37 -15.15
CA ALA A 230 -6.21 -6.80 -14.01
C ALA A 230 -7.73 -6.89 -14.17
N PRO A 231 -8.30 -8.12 -14.26
CA PRO A 231 -9.74 -8.30 -14.36
C PRO A 231 -10.48 -7.83 -13.12
N ASP A 232 -9.81 -7.88 -11.97
CA ASP A 232 -10.32 -7.51 -10.66
C ASP A 232 -9.75 -6.12 -10.31
N TRP A 233 -10.57 -5.09 -10.52
CA TRP A 233 -10.16 -3.68 -10.35
C TRP A 233 -9.64 -3.37 -8.93
N GLU A 234 -10.16 -4.05 -7.92
CA GLU A 234 -9.81 -3.84 -6.51
C GLU A 234 -8.34 -4.21 -6.24
N HIS A 235 -7.79 -5.24 -6.90
CA HIS A 235 -6.39 -5.62 -6.73
C HIS A 235 -5.43 -4.64 -7.40
N PHE A 236 -5.85 -3.95 -8.45
CA PHE A 236 -5.03 -2.92 -9.09
C PHE A 236 -5.11 -1.57 -8.37
N THR A 237 -6.26 -1.19 -7.82
CA THR A 237 -6.50 0.16 -7.27
C THR A 237 -5.49 0.59 -6.19
N PRO A 238 -4.97 -0.27 -5.30
CA PRO A 238 -3.91 0.09 -4.35
C PRO A 238 -2.61 0.65 -4.98
N VAL A 239 -2.30 0.29 -6.24
CA VAL A 239 -1.20 0.91 -7.02
C VAL A 239 -1.42 2.42 -7.12
N ILE A 240 -2.68 2.82 -7.39
CA ILE A 240 -3.08 4.22 -7.56
C ILE A 240 -2.94 4.99 -6.25
N TYR A 241 -3.17 4.34 -5.10
CA TYR A 241 -2.99 4.98 -3.79
C TYR A 241 -1.53 5.27 -3.49
N ALA A 242 -0.63 4.34 -3.73
CA ALA A 242 0.80 4.59 -3.56
C ALA A 242 1.30 5.68 -4.53
N LEU A 243 0.79 5.67 -5.77
CA LEU A 243 1.10 6.67 -6.79
C LEU A 243 0.62 8.07 -6.40
N GLY A 244 -0.63 8.20 -5.91
CA GLY A 244 -1.21 9.48 -5.51
C GLY A 244 -0.62 10.06 -4.22
N ALA A 245 -0.13 9.20 -3.31
CA ALA A 245 0.49 9.60 -2.06
C ALA A 245 1.97 10.04 -2.21
N ARG A 246 2.55 9.99 -3.41
CA ARG A 246 3.89 10.51 -3.67
C ARG A 246 3.94 12.05 -3.60
N HIS A 247 5.11 12.60 -3.35
CA HIS A 247 5.40 14.02 -3.54
C HIS A 247 6.08 14.27 -4.88
N ASP A 248 5.98 15.51 -5.39
CA ASP A 248 6.62 15.90 -6.64
C ASP A 248 8.13 15.73 -6.58
N GLY A 249 8.70 15.20 -7.65
CA GLY A 249 10.14 14.95 -7.78
C GLY A 249 10.62 13.65 -7.16
N GLU A 250 9.79 12.89 -6.45
CA GLU A 250 10.16 11.57 -5.96
C GLU A 250 10.22 10.56 -7.10
N THR A 251 11.29 9.76 -7.11
CA THR A 251 11.47 8.65 -8.05
C THR A 251 11.15 7.32 -7.38
N PRO A 252 10.49 6.37 -8.08
CA PRO A 252 10.18 5.08 -7.48
C PRO A 252 11.40 4.18 -7.36
N TYR A 253 11.48 3.46 -6.26
CA TYR A 253 12.38 2.32 -6.07
C TYR A 253 11.56 1.04 -6.19
N PHE A 254 11.87 0.19 -7.17
CA PHE A 254 11.18 -1.06 -7.40
C PHE A 254 11.87 -2.22 -6.70
N PHE A 255 11.07 -3.14 -6.13
CA PHE A 255 11.53 -4.36 -5.48
C PHE A 255 10.52 -5.49 -5.65
N ASN A 256 10.84 -6.72 -5.21
CA ASN A 256 10.00 -7.91 -5.36
C ASN A 256 9.53 -8.17 -6.81
N ARG A 257 10.37 -7.85 -7.79
CA ARG A 257 10.02 -7.97 -9.20
C ARG A 257 10.13 -9.42 -9.68
N HIS A 258 9.18 -10.24 -9.26
CA HIS A 258 9.03 -11.61 -9.72
C HIS A 258 7.58 -11.93 -10.01
N TYR A 259 7.38 -12.95 -10.82
CA TYR A 259 6.08 -13.27 -11.40
C TYR A 259 5.75 -14.74 -11.16
N TYR A 260 4.45 -14.99 -11.02
CA TYR A 260 3.83 -16.29 -11.07
C TYR A 260 2.84 -16.33 -12.25
N PRO A 261 2.30 -17.50 -12.63
CA PRO A 261 1.22 -17.51 -13.60
C PRO A 261 0.09 -16.55 -13.19
N GLY A 262 -0.22 -15.58 -14.04
CA GLY A 262 -1.29 -14.61 -13.79
C GLY A 262 -1.10 -13.66 -12.60
N ILE A 263 0.06 -13.64 -11.93
CA ILE A 263 0.31 -12.79 -10.74
C ILE A 263 1.66 -12.09 -10.88
N SER A 264 1.68 -10.78 -10.60
CA SER A 264 2.90 -10.01 -10.38
C SER A 264 3.07 -9.67 -8.91
N MET A 265 4.27 -9.89 -8.38
CA MET A 265 4.63 -9.51 -7.01
C MET A 265 5.37 -8.17 -6.95
N THR A 266 5.50 -7.48 -8.08
CA THR A 266 6.18 -6.18 -8.16
C THR A 266 5.66 -5.23 -7.09
N ALA A 267 6.60 -4.59 -6.41
CA ALA A 267 6.38 -3.59 -5.39
C ALA A 267 7.24 -2.35 -5.68
N PHE A 268 6.84 -1.21 -5.16
CA PHE A 268 7.64 0.01 -5.26
C PHE A 268 7.45 0.94 -4.07
N ALA A 269 8.42 1.84 -3.89
CA ALA A 269 8.43 2.85 -2.84
C ALA A 269 8.79 4.23 -3.42
N TYR A 270 8.10 5.28 -3.01
CA TYR A 270 8.48 6.67 -3.22
C TYR A 270 9.02 7.27 -1.91
N GLY A 271 9.99 8.18 -2.02
CA GLY A 271 10.49 8.92 -0.87
C GLY A 271 11.38 8.13 0.09
N LEU A 272 12.05 7.07 -0.39
CA LEU A 272 13.09 6.42 0.40
C LEU A 272 14.28 7.35 0.62
N PRO A 273 14.90 7.33 1.82
CA PRO A 273 16.18 8.00 2.05
C PRO A 273 17.24 7.54 1.04
N GLN A 274 18.07 8.48 0.56
CA GLN A 274 19.18 8.21 -0.36
C GLN A 274 20.37 7.61 0.39
#